data_9443bc91ab5d1a0e5c172c7a8ec9490c
#
_entry.id   9443bc91ab5d1a0e5c172c7a8ec9490c
#
_cell.length_a   1.000
_cell.length_b   1.000
_cell.length_c   1.000
_cell.angle_alpha   90.00
_cell.angle_beta   90.00
_cell.angle_gamma   90.00
#
_symmetry.space_group_name_H-M   'P 1'
#
loop_
_entity.id
_entity.type
_entity.pdbx_description
1 polymer ?
#
loop_
_entity_poly.entity_id
_entity_poly.type
_entity_poly.pdbx_seq_one_letter_code
_entity_poly.pdbx_strand_id
1 'polypeptide(L)'
;MSRTYKATGINLKTQVLGESDKIVTILTPELGLIRAVAPGARKHNSSLGGRSGMFVVNELLIAKGRSLDKITQAQTLKTYPGLAKDLGKLAASQYLAEIVLCQALSEQPQEELYELFNEHLHRLEALSSANASGVLAHLAHGVFHLLALAGLTPQVQICCLSGRPLKPDFTDPNWQVGFSIPAGGAVCLEAWERLRTEGERERGIQRNSFSPSPNHAIIPSPAKPGSQTVVVHRQEIPVISSRPGAVELALLQHLSQPEIMQIDGARDHNWLSVEQILRQYAQYQLGRPIRSATLIDSYFAANHDATL
;
A
#
# COMPACT_ATOMS: atom_id res chain seq x y z
N MET A 1 -32.16 26.47 9.25
CA MET A 1 -32.66 25.35 8.43
C MET A 1 -31.57 24.28 8.37
N SER A 2 -31.89 23.06 8.78
CA SER A 2 -30.94 21.91 8.66
C SER A 2 -30.80 21.58 7.16
N ARG A 3 -29.62 21.81 6.61
CA ARG A 3 -29.30 21.39 5.24
C ARG A 3 -29.12 19.88 5.23
N THR A 4 -29.97 19.18 4.47
CA THR A 4 -29.78 17.74 4.20
C THR A 4 -29.29 17.55 2.78
N TYR A 5 -28.50 16.48 2.56
CA TYR A 5 -28.04 16.03 1.25
C TYR A 5 -28.10 14.52 1.15
N LYS A 6 -28.19 14.02 -0.08
CA LYS A 6 -28.09 12.58 -0.38
C LYS A 6 -26.69 12.22 -0.80
N ALA A 7 -26.26 11.01 -0.46
CA ALA A 7 -25.00 10.43 -0.91
C ALA A 7 -25.13 8.90 -1.01
N THR A 8 -24.51 8.32 -2.00
CA THR A 8 -24.27 6.86 -2.05
C THR A 8 -22.85 6.60 -1.61
N GLY A 9 -22.62 5.59 -0.78
CA GLY A 9 -21.26 5.30 -0.34
C GLY A 9 -21.11 3.99 0.40
N ILE A 10 -19.85 3.56 0.51
CA ILE A 10 -19.42 2.36 1.23
C ILE A 10 -18.80 2.73 2.57
N ASN A 11 -19.19 2.02 3.63
CA ASN A 11 -18.62 2.23 4.95
C ASN A 11 -17.21 1.60 5.04
N LEU A 12 -16.19 2.42 5.24
CA LEU A 12 -14.79 1.99 5.38
C LEU A 12 -14.41 1.70 6.84
N LYS A 13 -14.97 2.47 7.77
CA LYS A 13 -14.61 2.38 9.20
C LYS A 13 -15.79 2.77 10.07
N THR A 14 -15.94 2.04 11.18
CA THR A 14 -16.92 2.37 12.22
C THR A 14 -16.24 2.51 13.56
N GLN A 15 -16.66 3.48 14.35
CA GLN A 15 -16.15 3.76 15.68
C GLN A 15 -17.31 3.99 16.65
N VAL A 16 -17.17 3.51 17.86
CA VAL A 16 -18.16 3.74 18.93
C VAL A 16 -18.14 5.23 19.33
N LEU A 17 -19.33 5.81 19.49
CA LEU A 17 -19.53 7.16 19.99
C LEU A 17 -20.56 7.11 21.14
N GLY A 18 -20.09 7.32 22.37
CA GLY A 18 -20.93 7.19 23.54
C GLY A 18 -21.55 5.80 23.69
N GLU A 19 -22.74 5.73 24.30
CA GLU A 19 -23.37 4.45 24.60
C GLU A 19 -24.17 3.88 23.42
N SER A 20 -24.80 4.72 22.62
CA SER A 20 -25.77 4.29 21.60
C SER A 20 -25.38 4.53 20.17
N ASP A 21 -24.40 5.36 19.90
CA ASP A 21 -24.12 5.88 18.56
C ASP A 21 -22.84 5.28 17.98
N LYS A 22 -22.66 5.44 16.65
CA LYS A 22 -21.41 5.17 15.95
C LYS A 22 -21.02 6.37 15.10
N ILE A 23 -19.70 6.59 14.93
CA ILE A 23 -19.19 7.40 13.84
C ILE A 23 -18.85 6.45 12.70
N VAL A 24 -19.36 6.74 11.52
CA VAL A 24 -19.12 5.98 10.29
C VAL A 24 -18.29 6.85 9.35
N THR A 25 -17.19 6.30 8.85
CA THR A 25 -16.39 6.90 7.78
C THR A 25 -16.77 6.21 6.47
N ILE A 26 -17.21 6.99 5.50
CA ILE A 26 -17.88 6.53 4.29
C ILE A 26 -17.12 7.08 3.09
N LEU A 27 -16.77 6.22 2.14
CA LEU A 27 -16.29 6.64 0.83
C LEU A 27 -17.48 6.78 -0.12
N THR A 28 -17.58 7.94 -0.74
CA THR A 28 -18.61 8.25 -1.75
C THR A 28 -17.94 8.63 -3.06
N PRO A 29 -18.55 8.31 -4.22
CA PRO A 29 -17.97 8.70 -5.51
C PRO A 29 -17.96 10.22 -5.73
N GLU A 30 -19.04 10.93 -5.36
CA GLU A 30 -19.18 12.35 -5.69
C GLU A 30 -18.57 13.30 -4.66
N LEU A 31 -18.59 12.92 -3.36
CA LEU A 31 -18.20 13.79 -2.25
C LEU A 31 -16.91 13.31 -1.55
N GLY A 32 -16.32 12.20 -2.03
CA GLY A 32 -15.15 11.58 -1.41
C GLY A 32 -15.43 11.07 -0.01
N LEU A 33 -14.55 11.37 0.94
CA LEU A 33 -14.63 10.83 2.29
C LEU A 33 -15.55 11.67 3.17
N ILE A 34 -16.60 11.03 3.72
CA ILE A 34 -17.56 11.63 4.65
C ILE A 34 -17.41 10.97 6.02
N ARG A 35 -17.51 11.76 7.08
CA ARG A 35 -17.63 11.26 8.47
C ARG A 35 -18.95 11.72 9.05
N ALA A 36 -19.78 10.75 9.43
CA ALA A 36 -21.11 11.05 9.97
C ALA A 36 -21.44 10.20 11.19
N VAL A 37 -22.23 10.77 12.08
CA VAL A 37 -22.80 10.06 13.23
C VAL A 37 -23.99 9.25 12.78
N ALA A 38 -24.03 7.97 13.12
CA ALA A 38 -25.21 7.09 13.01
C ALA A 38 -25.87 6.97 14.38
N PRO A 39 -26.90 7.77 14.67
CA PRO A 39 -27.51 7.83 15.99
C PRO A 39 -28.27 6.54 16.32
N GLY A 40 -28.11 6.07 17.55
CA GLY A 40 -28.77 4.86 18.01
C GLY A 40 -28.30 3.57 17.31
N ALA A 41 -27.24 3.60 16.52
CA ALA A 41 -26.77 2.44 15.74
C ALA A 41 -26.35 1.22 16.60
N ARG A 42 -26.17 1.40 17.90
CA ARG A 42 -25.84 0.33 18.87
C ARG A 42 -27.07 -0.18 19.62
N LYS A 43 -28.24 0.46 19.48
CA LYS A 43 -29.47 0.00 20.12
C LYS A 43 -29.97 -1.27 19.45
N HIS A 44 -30.57 -2.18 20.23
CA HIS A 44 -31.00 -3.49 19.75
C HIS A 44 -31.91 -3.45 18.52
N ASN A 45 -32.88 -2.53 18.48
CA ASN A 45 -33.81 -2.39 17.35
C ASN A 45 -33.49 -1.20 16.44
N SER A 46 -32.22 -0.92 16.24
CA SER A 46 -31.80 0.21 15.43
C SER A 46 -31.96 -0.05 13.94
N SER A 47 -32.66 0.84 13.23
CA SER A 47 -32.69 0.84 11.77
C SER A 47 -31.32 1.11 11.13
N LEU A 48 -30.39 1.75 11.87
CA LEU A 48 -29.04 2.06 11.40
C LEU A 48 -28.00 1.01 11.85
N GLY A 49 -28.36 0.07 12.72
CA GLY A 49 -27.40 -0.88 13.31
C GLY A 49 -26.62 -1.68 12.27
N GLY A 50 -27.29 -2.45 11.44
CA GLY A 50 -26.68 -3.25 10.37
C GLY A 50 -26.12 -2.38 9.24
N ARG A 51 -26.83 -1.28 8.92
CA ARG A 51 -26.43 -0.33 7.86
C ARG A 51 -25.14 0.43 8.18
N SER A 52 -24.75 0.51 9.46
CA SER A 52 -23.48 1.09 9.90
C SER A 52 -22.32 0.07 9.97
N GLY A 53 -22.51 -1.17 9.52
CA GLY A 53 -21.45 -2.16 9.42
C GLY A 53 -20.39 -1.79 8.39
N MET A 54 -19.18 -2.35 8.52
CA MET A 54 -18.13 -2.18 7.50
C MET A 54 -18.55 -2.84 6.18
N PHE A 55 -18.12 -2.27 5.08
CA PHE A 55 -18.35 -2.77 3.72
C PHE A 55 -19.84 -2.84 3.32
N VAL A 56 -20.71 -2.10 4.00
CA VAL A 56 -22.10 -1.90 3.58
C VAL A 56 -22.16 -0.69 2.69
N VAL A 57 -22.71 -0.86 1.47
CA VAL A 57 -23.01 0.22 0.53
C VAL A 57 -24.43 0.68 0.78
N ASN A 58 -24.61 1.96 1.05
CA ASN A 58 -25.91 2.56 1.34
C ASN A 58 -26.18 3.78 0.48
N GLU A 59 -27.46 3.99 0.16
CA GLU A 59 -28.00 5.32 -0.12
C GLU A 59 -28.34 5.99 1.20
N LEU A 60 -27.83 7.20 1.41
CA LEU A 60 -27.87 7.92 2.68
C LEU A 60 -28.57 9.26 2.53
N LEU A 61 -29.39 9.63 3.51
CA LEU A 61 -29.82 11.00 3.74
C LEU A 61 -29.08 11.53 4.96
N ILE A 62 -28.29 12.59 4.75
CA ILE A 62 -27.35 13.12 5.74
C ILE A 62 -27.73 14.56 6.06
N ALA A 63 -27.86 14.88 7.35
CA ALA A 63 -28.01 16.24 7.82
C ALA A 63 -26.63 16.84 8.12
N LYS A 64 -26.35 18.03 7.54
CA LYS A 64 -25.08 18.75 7.78
C LYS A 64 -24.98 19.18 9.22
N GLY A 65 -23.89 18.81 9.89
CA GLY A 65 -23.58 19.19 11.26
C GLY A 65 -22.54 20.31 11.35
N ARG A 66 -22.29 20.80 12.56
CA ARG A 66 -21.22 21.81 12.78
C ARG A 66 -19.81 21.18 12.75
N SER A 67 -19.64 19.98 13.33
CA SER A 67 -18.38 19.26 13.39
C SER A 67 -18.44 17.90 12.71
N LEU A 68 -19.54 17.18 12.87
CA LEU A 68 -19.82 15.92 12.20
C LEU A 68 -21.23 15.94 11.63
N ASP A 69 -21.38 15.41 10.45
CA ASP A 69 -22.68 15.21 9.81
C ASP A 69 -23.44 14.08 10.53
N LYS A 70 -24.76 13.99 10.31
CA LYS A 70 -25.63 13.02 10.96
C LYS A 70 -26.43 12.23 9.92
N ILE A 71 -26.30 10.91 9.94
CA ILE A 71 -27.14 10.03 9.12
C ILE A 71 -28.56 10.05 9.67
N THR A 72 -29.51 10.51 8.87
CA THR A 72 -30.92 10.54 9.22
C THR A 72 -31.66 9.34 8.69
N GLN A 73 -31.28 8.88 7.49
CA GLN A 73 -31.81 7.67 6.84
C GLN A 73 -30.69 6.94 6.10
N ALA A 74 -30.80 5.63 6.03
CA ALA A 74 -29.93 4.79 5.22
C ALA A 74 -30.77 3.66 4.59
N GLN A 75 -30.52 3.41 3.31
CA GLN A 75 -31.05 2.26 2.57
C GLN A 75 -29.88 1.46 2.05
N THR A 76 -29.79 0.19 2.43
CA THR A 76 -28.70 -0.69 1.95
C THR A 76 -28.93 -1.03 0.48
N LEU A 77 -27.91 -0.79 -0.34
CA LEU A 77 -27.87 -1.13 -1.75
C LEU A 77 -27.11 -2.43 -2.00
N LYS A 78 -25.97 -2.62 -1.30
CA LYS A 78 -25.10 -3.79 -1.47
C LYS A 78 -24.40 -4.12 -0.14
N THR A 79 -24.15 -5.39 0.07
CA THR A 79 -23.34 -5.92 1.17
C THR A 79 -22.37 -6.99 0.64
N TYR A 80 -21.35 -7.28 1.41
CA TYR A 80 -20.36 -8.32 1.11
C TYR A 80 -20.33 -9.36 2.25
N PRO A 81 -21.40 -10.18 2.42
CA PRO A 81 -21.50 -11.11 3.54
C PRO A 81 -20.46 -12.21 3.53
N GLY A 82 -19.93 -12.56 2.36
CA GLY A 82 -18.88 -13.57 2.19
C GLY A 82 -17.54 -13.19 2.82
N LEU A 83 -17.26 -11.87 2.93
CA LEU A 83 -16.01 -11.39 3.55
C LEU A 83 -15.94 -11.73 5.05
N ALA A 84 -17.07 -11.66 5.76
CA ALA A 84 -17.13 -11.94 7.19
C ALA A 84 -17.09 -13.45 7.55
N LYS A 85 -17.24 -14.32 6.54
CA LYS A 85 -17.23 -15.79 6.74
C LYS A 85 -15.82 -16.39 6.75
N ASP A 86 -14.83 -15.60 6.34
CA ASP A 86 -13.44 -16.03 6.23
C ASP A 86 -12.52 -14.93 6.80
N LEU A 87 -11.69 -15.31 7.78
CA LEU A 87 -10.82 -14.36 8.48
C LEU A 87 -9.80 -13.73 7.55
N GLY A 88 -9.26 -14.48 6.59
CA GLY A 88 -8.29 -13.98 5.60
C GLY A 88 -8.93 -12.94 4.68
N LYS A 89 -10.14 -13.22 4.16
CA LYS A 89 -10.89 -12.27 3.33
C LYS A 89 -11.24 -11.00 4.10
N LEU A 90 -11.68 -11.14 5.35
CA LEU A 90 -11.99 -10.01 6.21
C LEU A 90 -10.74 -9.16 6.47
N ALA A 91 -9.62 -9.81 6.82
CA ALA A 91 -8.34 -9.14 7.06
C ALA A 91 -7.84 -8.39 5.80
N ALA A 92 -7.89 -9.04 4.63
CA ALA A 92 -7.52 -8.43 3.35
C ALA A 92 -8.40 -7.22 3.01
N SER A 93 -9.72 -7.34 3.24
CA SER A 93 -10.66 -6.24 3.00
C SER A 93 -10.41 -5.04 3.93
N GLN A 94 -10.10 -5.30 5.20
CA GLN A 94 -9.73 -4.23 6.15
C GLN A 94 -8.41 -3.56 5.77
N TYR A 95 -7.46 -4.33 5.28
CA TYR A 95 -6.18 -3.81 4.80
C TYR A 95 -6.38 -2.87 3.61
N LEU A 96 -7.12 -3.28 2.59
CA LEU A 96 -7.44 -2.42 1.45
C LEU A 96 -8.21 -1.16 1.88
N ALA A 97 -9.19 -1.28 2.80
CA ALA A 97 -9.90 -0.13 3.35
C ALA A 97 -8.97 0.85 4.09
N GLU A 98 -7.94 0.35 4.77
CA GLU A 98 -6.96 1.20 5.44
C GLU A 98 -6.11 2.00 4.44
N ILE A 99 -5.72 1.40 3.30
CA ILE A 99 -5.05 2.12 2.21
C ILE A 99 -5.99 3.16 1.60
N VAL A 100 -7.23 2.81 1.30
CA VAL A 100 -8.23 3.73 0.78
C VAL A 100 -8.43 4.93 1.70
N LEU A 101 -8.51 4.70 3.03
CA LEU A 101 -8.59 5.77 4.03
C LEU A 101 -7.36 6.70 4.05
N CYS A 102 -6.21 6.23 3.56
CA CYS A 102 -5.01 7.06 3.43
C CYS A 102 -5.01 7.93 2.18
N GLN A 103 -5.67 7.48 1.12
CA GLN A 103 -5.68 8.12 -0.19
C GLN A 103 -6.91 9.02 -0.40
N ALA A 104 -8.04 8.63 0.19
CA ALA A 104 -9.31 9.31 -0.04
C ALA A 104 -9.31 10.74 0.52
N LEU A 105 -9.77 11.67 -0.29
CA LEU A 105 -9.93 13.09 0.03
C LEU A 105 -11.39 13.39 0.39
N SER A 106 -11.59 14.35 1.27
CA SER A 106 -12.92 14.87 1.60
C SER A 106 -13.30 16.00 0.66
N GLU A 107 -14.60 16.12 0.36
CA GLU A 107 -15.18 17.20 -0.46
C GLU A 107 -14.63 17.23 -1.91
N GLN A 108 -14.14 16.10 -2.41
CA GLN A 108 -13.66 15.93 -3.78
C GLN A 108 -14.19 14.61 -4.36
N PRO A 109 -14.60 14.58 -5.64
CA PRO A 109 -15.00 13.35 -6.31
C PRO A 109 -13.92 12.28 -6.24
N GLN A 110 -14.32 11.04 -5.97
CA GLN A 110 -13.45 9.88 -5.81
C GLN A 110 -14.07 8.65 -6.49
N GLU A 111 -14.61 8.83 -7.69
CA GLU A 111 -15.36 7.80 -8.41
C GLU A 111 -14.49 6.59 -8.71
N GLU A 112 -13.31 6.79 -9.31
CA GLU A 112 -12.38 5.71 -9.64
C GLU A 112 -11.93 4.93 -8.39
N LEU A 113 -11.65 5.64 -7.30
CA LEU A 113 -11.25 4.99 -6.04
C LEU A 113 -12.39 4.18 -5.44
N TYR A 114 -13.63 4.71 -5.51
CA TYR A 114 -14.83 4.03 -5.05
C TYR A 114 -15.10 2.76 -5.86
N GLU A 115 -15.04 2.83 -7.18
CA GLU A 115 -15.26 1.69 -8.06
C GLU A 115 -14.19 0.62 -7.90
N LEU A 116 -12.92 1.01 -7.92
CA LEU A 116 -11.78 0.10 -7.75
C LEU A 116 -11.84 -0.65 -6.42
N PHE A 117 -12.16 0.06 -5.33
CA PHE A 117 -12.31 -0.57 -4.03
C PHE A 117 -13.45 -1.59 -3.99
N ASN A 118 -14.63 -1.24 -4.52
CA ASN A 118 -15.77 -2.15 -4.58
C ASN A 118 -15.48 -3.38 -5.45
N GLU A 119 -14.73 -3.21 -6.54
CA GLU A 119 -14.31 -4.31 -7.39
C GLU A 119 -13.40 -5.30 -6.63
N HIS A 120 -12.38 -4.81 -5.93
CA HIS A 120 -11.50 -5.68 -5.15
C HIS A 120 -12.22 -6.39 -4.00
N LEU A 121 -13.19 -5.74 -3.33
CA LEU A 121 -14.02 -6.41 -2.34
C LEU A 121 -14.86 -7.53 -2.97
N HIS A 122 -15.43 -7.30 -4.13
CA HIS A 122 -16.20 -8.32 -4.86
C HIS A 122 -15.33 -9.51 -5.25
N ARG A 123 -14.13 -9.27 -5.77
CA ARG A 123 -13.16 -10.33 -6.12
C ARG A 123 -12.77 -11.15 -4.88
N LEU A 124 -12.47 -10.51 -3.75
CA LEU A 124 -12.18 -11.19 -2.49
C LEU A 124 -13.37 -12.02 -2.01
N GLU A 125 -14.60 -11.49 -2.10
CA GLU A 125 -15.79 -12.21 -1.70
C GLU A 125 -16.02 -13.48 -2.52
N ALA A 126 -15.78 -13.41 -3.84
CA ALA A 126 -15.97 -14.49 -4.79
C ALA A 126 -15.00 -15.67 -4.61
N LEU A 127 -13.89 -15.48 -3.89
CA LEU A 127 -12.95 -16.59 -3.64
C LEU A 127 -13.60 -17.74 -2.89
N SER A 128 -13.16 -18.97 -3.17
CA SER A 128 -13.53 -20.14 -2.34
C SER A 128 -12.87 -20.03 -0.95
N SER A 129 -13.53 -20.54 0.07
CA SER A 129 -13.12 -20.38 1.48
C SER A 129 -11.83 -21.14 1.89
N ALA A 130 -11.24 -21.95 1.00
CA ALA A 130 -10.05 -22.74 1.28
C ALA A 130 -8.79 -22.25 0.54
N ASN A 131 -8.85 -21.07 -0.09
CA ASN A 131 -7.79 -20.60 -0.96
C ASN A 131 -6.98 -19.46 -0.31
N ALA A 132 -6.07 -19.81 0.60
CA ALA A 132 -5.21 -18.85 1.28
C ALA A 132 -4.31 -18.08 0.28
N SER A 133 -3.70 -18.78 -0.69
CA SER A 133 -2.96 -18.16 -1.80
C SER A 133 -3.78 -17.16 -2.56
N GLY A 134 -5.04 -17.51 -2.87
CA GLY A 134 -5.94 -16.61 -3.57
C GLY A 134 -6.20 -15.33 -2.78
N VAL A 135 -6.31 -15.38 -1.46
CA VAL A 135 -6.48 -14.18 -0.63
C VAL A 135 -5.26 -13.27 -0.72
N LEU A 136 -4.03 -13.82 -0.62
CA LEU A 136 -2.79 -13.03 -0.77
C LEU A 136 -2.65 -12.43 -2.17
N ALA A 137 -2.94 -13.21 -3.21
CA ALA A 137 -2.88 -12.77 -4.59
C ALA A 137 -3.83 -11.59 -4.84
N HIS A 138 -5.09 -11.69 -4.38
CA HIS A 138 -6.07 -10.62 -4.52
C HIS A 138 -5.75 -9.41 -3.64
N LEU A 139 -5.18 -9.62 -2.46
CA LEU A 139 -4.69 -8.53 -1.61
C LEU A 139 -3.54 -7.79 -2.29
N ALA A 140 -2.51 -8.50 -2.76
CA ALA A 140 -1.37 -7.90 -3.46
C ALA A 140 -1.81 -7.13 -4.72
N HIS A 141 -2.74 -7.71 -5.49
CA HIS A 141 -3.33 -7.06 -6.66
C HIS A 141 -4.08 -5.78 -6.29
N GLY A 142 -4.93 -5.82 -5.24
CA GLY A 142 -5.64 -4.64 -4.77
C GLY A 142 -4.70 -3.54 -4.25
N VAL A 143 -3.66 -3.92 -3.49
CA VAL A 143 -2.64 -2.96 -3.02
C VAL A 143 -1.93 -2.29 -4.20
N PHE A 144 -1.50 -3.09 -5.20
CA PHE A 144 -0.82 -2.57 -6.38
C PHE A 144 -1.72 -1.60 -7.16
N HIS A 145 -2.98 -1.96 -7.42
CA HIS A 145 -3.92 -1.10 -8.14
C HIS A 145 -4.27 0.18 -7.39
N LEU A 146 -4.43 0.13 -6.07
CA LEU A 146 -4.64 1.33 -5.25
C LEU A 146 -3.40 2.25 -5.28
N LEU A 147 -2.19 1.68 -5.24
CA LEU A 147 -0.96 2.47 -5.41
C LEU A 147 -0.87 3.06 -6.82
N ALA A 148 -1.25 2.30 -7.86
CA ALA A 148 -1.26 2.79 -9.23
C ALA A 148 -2.23 3.95 -9.43
N LEU A 149 -3.43 3.86 -8.88
CA LEU A 149 -4.42 4.93 -8.92
C LEU A 149 -3.93 6.22 -8.24
N ALA A 150 -3.12 6.08 -7.18
CA ALA A 150 -2.49 7.21 -6.50
C ALA A 150 -1.21 7.74 -7.20
N GLY A 151 -0.80 7.15 -8.33
CA GLY A 151 0.46 7.49 -9.01
C GLY A 151 1.72 7.00 -8.28
N LEU A 152 1.59 6.03 -7.39
CA LEU A 152 2.66 5.49 -6.55
C LEU A 152 3.08 4.06 -6.97
N THR A 153 2.95 3.72 -8.24
CA THR A 153 3.26 2.38 -8.74
C THR A 153 4.74 2.04 -8.56
N PRO A 154 5.11 0.92 -7.92
CA PRO A 154 6.50 0.50 -7.88
C PRO A 154 7.00 0.12 -9.28
N GLN A 155 8.22 0.54 -9.63
CA GLN A 155 8.84 0.17 -10.89
C GLN A 155 9.40 -1.25 -10.80
N VAL A 156 8.83 -2.18 -11.56
CA VAL A 156 9.23 -3.60 -11.54
C VAL A 156 9.57 -4.15 -12.93
N GLN A 157 9.33 -3.36 -13.99
CA GLN A 157 9.61 -3.78 -15.37
C GLN A 157 11.04 -3.44 -15.80
N ILE A 158 11.57 -2.33 -15.31
CA ILE A 158 12.92 -1.86 -15.61
C ILE A 158 13.69 -1.59 -14.31
N CYS A 159 15.00 -1.73 -14.39
CA CYS A 159 15.89 -1.44 -13.25
C CYS A 159 15.91 0.06 -12.96
N CYS A 160 15.60 0.47 -11.73
CA CYS A 160 15.61 1.87 -11.31
C CYS A 160 17.01 2.53 -11.39
N LEU A 161 18.10 1.75 -11.45
CA LEU A 161 19.47 2.27 -11.53
C LEU A 161 20.00 2.34 -12.96
N SER A 162 19.78 1.29 -13.74
CA SER A 162 20.39 1.18 -15.08
C SER A 162 19.41 1.46 -16.22
N GLY A 163 18.10 1.55 -15.94
CA GLY A 163 17.06 1.69 -16.97
C GLY A 163 16.88 0.46 -17.86
N ARG A 164 17.57 -0.64 -17.58
CA ARG A 164 17.48 -1.87 -18.39
C ARG A 164 16.24 -2.67 -18.00
N PRO A 165 15.57 -3.34 -18.96
CA PRO A 165 14.48 -4.26 -18.67
C PRO A 165 14.93 -5.39 -17.73
N LEU A 166 14.08 -5.71 -16.75
CA LEU A 166 14.28 -6.82 -15.83
C LEU A 166 13.48 -8.03 -16.35
N LYS A 167 14.20 -9.09 -16.69
CA LYS A 167 13.60 -10.35 -17.17
C LYS A 167 13.88 -11.42 -16.11
N PRO A 168 12.83 -12.03 -15.50
CA PRO A 168 13.01 -13.14 -14.58
C PRO A 168 13.66 -14.32 -15.31
N ASP A 169 14.69 -14.92 -14.69
CA ASP A 169 15.31 -16.15 -15.20
C ASP A 169 14.88 -17.32 -14.30
N PHE A 170 13.99 -18.14 -14.82
CA PHE A 170 13.47 -19.32 -14.14
C PHE A 170 14.41 -20.54 -14.23
N THR A 171 15.49 -20.44 -15.02
CA THR A 171 16.46 -21.54 -15.20
C THR A 171 17.52 -21.56 -14.10
N ASP A 172 17.80 -20.40 -13.50
CA ASP A 172 18.72 -20.28 -12.37
C ASP A 172 17.91 -20.19 -11.05
N PRO A 173 17.93 -21.22 -10.20
CA PRO A 173 17.21 -21.23 -8.93
C PRO A 173 17.71 -20.17 -7.93
N ASN A 174 18.90 -19.62 -8.12
CA ASN A 174 19.49 -18.57 -7.27
C ASN A 174 19.32 -17.17 -7.86
N TRP A 175 18.66 -17.06 -9.03
CA TRP A 175 18.44 -15.76 -9.64
C TRP A 175 17.61 -14.83 -8.73
N GLN A 176 18.12 -13.63 -8.54
CA GLN A 176 17.49 -12.62 -7.70
C GLN A 176 17.67 -11.22 -8.29
N VAL A 177 16.74 -10.35 -7.94
CA VAL A 177 16.83 -8.91 -8.17
C VAL A 177 16.71 -8.19 -6.83
N GLY A 178 17.32 -7.01 -6.69
CA GLY A 178 17.10 -6.17 -5.53
C GLY A 178 15.77 -5.43 -5.63
N PHE A 179 15.10 -5.19 -4.53
CA PHE A 179 14.00 -4.23 -4.45
C PHE A 179 14.38 -3.13 -3.46
N SER A 180 14.37 -1.89 -3.93
CA SER A 180 14.71 -0.72 -3.12
C SER A 180 13.48 0.18 -2.98
N ILE A 181 12.99 0.29 -1.76
CA ILE A 181 11.86 1.15 -1.43
C ILE A 181 12.19 2.63 -1.72
N PRO A 182 13.36 3.17 -1.29
CA PRO A 182 13.72 4.56 -1.62
C PRO A 182 13.92 4.81 -3.10
N ALA A 183 14.42 3.82 -3.87
CA ALA A 183 14.58 3.95 -5.32
C ALA A 183 13.25 3.79 -6.09
N GLY A 184 12.17 3.42 -5.41
CA GLY A 184 10.85 3.28 -6.01
C GLY A 184 10.59 1.97 -6.72
N GLY A 185 11.42 0.91 -6.54
CA GLY A 185 11.20 -0.37 -7.20
C GLY A 185 12.39 -1.29 -7.32
N ALA A 186 12.39 -2.11 -8.37
CA ALA A 186 13.37 -3.15 -8.59
C ALA A 186 14.70 -2.61 -9.16
N VAL A 187 15.80 -3.17 -8.71
CA VAL A 187 17.16 -2.80 -9.10
C VAL A 187 17.98 -4.06 -9.45
N CYS A 188 18.67 -4.04 -10.57
CA CYS A 188 19.60 -5.10 -10.94
C CYS A 188 20.76 -5.16 -9.93
N LEU A 189 21.03 -6.33 -9.36
CA LEU A 189 22.10 -6.48 -8.34
C LEU A 189 23.48 -6.13 -8.89
N GLU A 190 23.76 -6.47 -10.16
CA GLU A 190 25.02 -6.09 -10.81
C GLU A 190 25.21 -4.57 -10.87
N ALA A 191 24.17 -3.82 -11.24
CA ALA A 191 24.22 -2.37 -11.30
C ALA A 191 24.39 -1.77 -9.90
N TRP A 192 23.72 -2.34 -8.91
CA TRP A 192 23.82 -1.91 -7.53
C TRP A 192 25.24 -2.18 -6.95
N GLU A 193 25.80 -3.37 -7.18
CA GLU A 193 27.16 -3.72 -6.73
C GLU A 193 28.22 -2.83 -7.38
N ARG A 194 28.07 -2.50 -8.67
CA ARG A 194 28.95 -1.58 -9.37
C ARG A 194 28.95 -0.22 -8.70
N LEU A 195 27.80 0.37 -8.46
CA LEU A 195 27.68 1.67 -7.76
C LEU A 195 28.27 1.63 -6.37
N ARG A 196 28.07 0.53 -5.64
CA ARG A 196 28.64 0.33 -4.30
C ARG A 196 30.16 0.32 -4.34
N THR A 197 30.75 -0.41 -5.28
CA THR A 197 32.20 -0.54 -5.42
C THR A 197 32.85 0.80 -5.85
N GLU A 198 32.22 1.53 -6.76
CA GLU A 198 32.63 2.87 -7.18
C GLU A 198 32.59 3.86 -6.01
N GLY A 199 31.53 3.88 -5.25
CA GLY A 199 31.39 4.74 -4.08
C GLY A 199 32.33 4.38 -2.91
N GLU A 200 32.76 3.12 -2.79
CA GLU A 200 33.78 2.69 -1.82
C GLU A 200 35.18 3.13 -2.27
N ARG A 201 35.50 3.04 -3.57
CA ARG A 201 36.78 3.51 -4.14
C ARG A 201 36.95 5.01 -3.96
N GLU A 202 35.92 5.81 -4.24
CA GLU A 202 35.96 7.25 -4.03
C GLU A 202 36.18 7.63 -2.56
N ARG A 203 35.55 6.92 -1.62
CA ARG A 203 35.77 7.11 -0.18
C ARG A 203 37.18 6.69 0.27
N GLY A 204 37.75 5.65 -0.33
CA GLY A 204 39.12 5.20 -0.09
C GLY A 204 40.15 6.22 -0.55
N ILE A 205 39.95 6.84 -1.71
CA ILE A 205 40.83 7.86 -2.25
C ILE A 205 40.81 9.12 -1.37
N GLN A 206 39.67 9.52 -0.84
CA GLN A 206 39.57 10.68 0.06
C GLN A 206 40.25 10.44 1.43
N ARG A 207 40.27 9.21 1.96
CA ARG A 207 40.97 8.90 3.21
C ARG A 207 42.48 8.95 3.05
N ASN A 208 43.04 8.59 1.88
CA ASN A 208 44.45 8.62 1.62
C ASN A 208 45.01 10.00 1.26
N SER A 209 44.13 10.98 0.91
CA SER A 209 44.52 12.36 0.62
C SER A 209 44.60 13.28 1.85
N PHE A 210 44.19 12.81 3.02
CA PHE A 210 44.29 13.50 4.32
C PHE A 210 45.24 12.78 5.26
N SER A 211 46.51 12.75 4.90
CA SER A 211 47.60 12.56 5.90
C SER A 211 48.04 13.93 6.40
N PRO A 212 47.85 14.29 7.65
CA PRO A 212 48.39 15.53 8.18
C PRO A 212 49.93 15.34 8.33
N SER A 213 50.71 15.97 7.44
CA SER A 213 52.12 16.21 7.70
C SER A 213 52.22 17.18 8.88
N PRO A 214 53.00 16.85 9.94
CA PRO A 214 53.27 17.78 11.00
C PRO A 214 54.29 18.84 10.50
N ASN A 215 53.95 20.10 10.73
CA ASN A 215 54.77 21.30 10.52
C ASN A 215 54.71 21.94 9.11
N HIS A 216 53.80 22.88 8.97
CA HIS A 216 54.11 24.23 8.47
C HIS A 216 52.92 25.15 8.69
N ALA A 217 53.15 26.27 9.38
CA ALA A 217 52.19 27.35 9.55
C ALA A 217 51.88 27.95 8.16
N ILE A 218 50.58 27.86 7.77
CA ILE A 218 50.09 28.42 6.51
C ILE A 218 49.51 29.80 6.81
N ILE A 219 50.15 30.82 6.24
CA ILE A 219 49.63 32.17 6.10
C ILE A 219 48.51 32.13 5.06
N PRO A 220 47.30 32.67 5.30
CA PRO A 220 46.24 32.65 4.33
C PRO A 220 46.53 33.62 3.20
N SER A 221 46.71 33.12 1.98
CA SER A 221 46.70 33.93 0.74
C SER A 221 45.26 34.26 0.32
N PRO A 222 44.99 35.45 -0.26
CA PRO A 222 43.66 35.87 -0.66
C PRO A 222 43.12 35.03 -1.83
N ALA A 223 41.87 34.57 -1.70
CA ALA A 223 41.19 33.78 -2.68
C ALA A 223 41.02 34.47 -4.02
N LYS A 224 41.39 33.81 -5.11
CA LYS A 224 41.09 34.24 -6.48
C LYS A 224 39.56 34.07 -6.73
N PRO A 225 38.86 35.06 -7.31
CA PRO A 225 37.47 34.91 -7.71
C PRO A 225 37.41 34.08 -8.99
N GLY A 226 36.72 32.90 -8.96
CA GLY A 226 36.46 32.14 -10.18
C GLY A 226 36.46 30.62 -10.07
N SER A 227 36.62 30.00 -8.91
CA SER A 227 36.39 28.55 -8.82
C SER A 227 34.88 28.29 -8.58
N GLN A 228 34.17 27.98 -9.65
CA GLN A 228 32.84 27.35 -9.54
C GLN A 228 33.05 25.99 -8.85
N THR A 229 32.58 25.90 -7.62
CA THR A 229 32.47 24.63 -6.93
C THR A 229 31.41 23.84 -7.64
N VAL A 230 31.79 22.90 -8.51
CA VAL A 230 30.87 21.92 -9.09
C VAL A 230 30.38 21.06 -7.95
N VAL A 231 29.16 21.30 -7.49
CA VAL A 231 28.46 20.40 -6.57
C VAL A 231 28.15 19.15 -7.36
N VAL A 232 29.04 18.17 -7.30
CA VAL A 232 28.76 16.82 -7.79
C VAL A 232 27.69 16.27 -6.87
N HIS A 233 26.44 16.20 -7.34
CA HIS A 233 25.37 15.48 -6.66
C HIS A 233 25.84 14.02 -6.53
N ARG A 234 26.30 13.65 -5.35
CA ARG A 234 26.59 12.26 -5.02
C ARG A 234 25.32 11.45 -5.21
N GLN A 235 25.34 10.52 -6.14
CA GLN A 235 24.26 9.57 -6.31
C GLN A 235 24.27 8.66 -5.08
N GLU A 236 23.31 8.83 -4.18
CA GLU A 236 23.19 7.98 -3.00
C GLU A 236 22.90 6.55 -3.45
N ILE A 237 23.70 5.60 -2.92
CA ILE A 237 23.51 4.18 -3.23
C ILE A 237 22.22 3.74 -2.55
N PRO A 238 21.20 3.28 -3.32
CA PRO A 238 19.92 2.89 -2.74
C PRO A 238 20.07 1.66 -1.86
N VAL A 239 19.36 1.66 -0.74
CA VAL A 239 19.31 0.52 0.18
C VAL A 239 18.44 -0.57 -0.44
N ILE A 240 18.95 -1.81 -0.51
CA ILE A 240 18.15 -2.98 -0.90
C ILE A 240 17.32 -3.41 0.31
N SER A 241 15.99 -3.34 0.18
CA SER A 241 15.03 -3.68 1.23
C SER A 241 14.68 -5.17 1.22
N SER A 242 14.65 -5.79 0.02
CA SER A 242 14.39 -7.21 -0.18
C SER A 242 15.03 -7.72 -1.46
N ARG A 243 15.10 -9.04 -1.62
CA ARG A 243 15.66 -9.71 -2.81
C ARG A 243 14.67 -10.74 -3.36
N PRO A 244 13.68 -10.30 -4.14
CA PRO A 244 12.76 -11.22 -4.81
C PRO A 244 13.48 -12.09 -5.85
N GLY A 245 13.07 -13.35 -5.94
CA GLY A 245 13.49 -14.29 -6.97
C GLY A 245 12.72 -14.11 -8.29
N ALA A 246 12.92 -15.02 -9.23
CA ALA A 246 12.32 -14.96 -10.55
C ALA A 246 10.78 -15.01 -10.48
N VAL A 247 10.23 -15.89 -9.63
CA VAL A 247 8.78 -16.05 -9.48
C VAL A 247 8.14 -14.78 -8.87
N GLU A 248 8.71 -14.26 -7.79
CA GLU A 248 8.20 -13.05 -7.13
C GLU A 248 8.27 -11.83 -8.05
N LEU A 249 9.38 -11.66 -8.81
CA LEU A 249 9.47 -10.58 -9.79
C LEU A 249 8.40 -10.71 -10.87
N ALA A 250 8.21 -11.91 -11.41
CA ALA A 250 7.19 -12.17 -12.42
C ALA A 250 5.78 -11.86 -11.87
N LEU A 251 5.47 -12.28 -10.64
CA LEU A 251 4.22 -11.95 -9.97
C LEU A 251 4.04 -10.43 -9.85
N LEU A 252 5.05 -9.70 -9.36
CA LEU A 252 5.01 -8.24 -9.25
C LEU A 252 4.78 -7.56 -10.61
N GLN A 253 5.42 -8.05 -11.67
CA GLN A 253 5.27 -7.52 -13.04
C GLN A 253 3.86 -7.71 -13.60
N HIS A 254 3.17 -8.79 -13.21
CA HIS A 254 1.83 -9.11 -13.70
C HIS A 254 0.71 -8.42 -12.90
N LEU A 255 0.99 -7.83 -11.73
CA LEU A 255 -0.04 -7.13 -10.93
C LEU A 255 -0.65 -5.91 -11.64
N SER A 256 -0.01 -5.39 -12.68
CA SER A 256 -0.56 -4.31 -13.50
C SER A 256 -1.68 -4.76 -14.44
N GLN A 257 -1.87 -6.08 -14.62
CA GLN A 257 -2.92 -6.62 -15.49
C GLN A 257 -4.28 -6.58 -14.76
N PRO A 258 -5.39 -6.52 -15.52
CA PRO A 258 -6.74 -6.51 -14.93
C PRO A 258 -7.07 -7.77 -14.12
N GLU A 259 -6.50 -8.90 -14.55
CA GLU A 259 -6.73 -10.20 -13.92
C GLU A 259 -5.43 -10.76 -13.33
N ILE A 260 -5.58 -11.54 -12.27
CA ILE A 260 -4.45 -12.22 -11.63
C ILE A 260 -4.08 -13.43 -12.50
N MET A 261 -2.90 -13.36 -13.09
CA MET A 261 -2.37 -14.50 -13.83
C MET A 261 -1.88 -15.59 -12.88
N GLN A 262 -2.21 -16.84 -13.21
CA GLN A 262 -1.57 -17.99 -12.59
C GLN A 262 -0.19 -18.16 -13.23
N ILE A 263 0.85 -18.06 -12.42
CA ILE A 263 2.22 -18.35 -12.83
C ILE A 263 2.56 -19.75 -12.35
N ASP A 264 2.99 -20.62 -13.29
CA ASP A 264 3.42 -21.97 -12.95
C ASP A 264 4.54 -21.92 -11.90
N GLY A 265 4.37 -22.71 -10.84
CA GLY A 265 5.31 -22.72 -9.71
C GLY A 265 5.08 -21.67 -8.62
N ALA A 266 4.14 -20.74 -8.79
CA ALA A 266 3.77 -19.82 -7.73
C ALA A 266 3.10 -20.54 -6.55
N ARG A 267 3.66 -20.40 -5.36
CA ARG A 267 3.18 -21.00 -4.10
C ARG A 267 2.80 -19.92 -3.11
N ASP A 268 2.19 -20.31 -2.01
CA ASP A 268 1.75 -19.42 -0.93
C ASP A 268 2.87 -18.50 -0.44
N HIS A 269 4.10 -19.03 -0.29
CA HIS A 269 5.24 -18.25 0.19
C HIS A 269 5.68 -17.15 -0.80
N ASN A 270 5.53 -17.38 -2.12
CA ASN A 270 5.84 -16.35 -3.11
C ASN A 270 4.85 -15.18 -3.03
N TRP A 271 3.55 -15.48 -2.88
CA TRP A 271 2.53 -14.45 -2.69
C TRP A 271 2.70 -13.71 -1.37
N LEU A 272 3.13 -14.41 -0.30
CA LEU A 272 3.44 -13.77 0.98
C LEU A 272 4.63 -12.81 0.84
N SER A 273 5.69 -13.23 0.12
CA SER A 273 6.84 -12.38 -0.17
C SER A 273 6.45 -11.14 -0.97
N VAL A 274 5.63 -11.31 -2.02
CA VAL A 274 5.11 -10.21 -2.84
C VAL A 274 4.27 -9.23 -2.00
N GLU A 275 3.38 -9.75 -1.15
CA GLU A 275 2.58 -8.92 -0.25
C GLU A 275 3.46 -8.11 0.72
N GLN A 276 4.46 -8.74 1.33
CA GLN A 276 5.39 -8.08 2.25
C GLN A 276 6.20 -6.97 1.57
N ILE A 277 6.65 -7.17 0.33
CA ILE A 277 7.32 -6.14 -0.47
C ILE A 277 6.39 -4.96 -0.71
N LEU A 278 5.17 -5.23 -1.17
CA LEU A 278 4.17 -4.19 -1.43
C LEU A 278 3.72 -3.48 -0.16
N ARG A 279 3.60 -4.21 0.97
CA ARG A 279 3.30 -3.65 2.29
C ARG A 279 4.34 -2.62 2.71
N GLN A 280 5.61 -3.01 2.68
CA GLN A 280 6.70 -2.12 3.07
C GLN A 280 6.75 -0.90 2.16
N TYR A 281 6.57 -1.10 0.86
CA TYR A 281 6.53 -0.03 -0.12
C TYR A 281 5.33 0.92 0.12
N ALA A 282 4.13 0.37 0.29
CA ALA A 282 2.93 1.16 0.56
C ALA A 282 3.05 1.97 1.86
N GLN A 283 3.56 1.36 2.94
CA GLN A 283 3.77 2.05 4.22
C GLN A 283 4.76 3.22 4.09
N TYR A 284 5.82 3.03 3.30
CA TYR A 284 6.79 4.08 3.02
C TYR A 284 6.16 5.24 2.23
N GLN A 285 5.46 4.93 1.14
CA GLN A 285 4.83 5.94 0.28
C GLN A 285 3.68 6.68 0.99
N LEU A 286 2.91 5.99 1.82
CA LEU A 286 1.78 6.57 2.55
C LEU A 286 2.22 7.25 3.87
N GLY A 287 3.48 7.09 4.28
CA GLY A 287 4.04 7.69 5.49
C GLY A 287 3.43 7.16 6.80
N ARG A 288 2.79 5.98 6.77
CA ARG A 288 2.16 5.39 7.95
C ARG A 288 2.09 3.86 7.87
N PRO A 289 2.10 3.17 9.03
CA PRO A 289 1.95 1.72 9.07
C PRO A 289 0.51 1.31 8.73
N ILE A 290 0.35 0.15 8.08
CA ILE A 290 -0.94 -0.51 7.82
C ILE A 290 -1.19 -1.48 8.99
N ARG A 291 -2.08 -1.10 9.91
CA ARG A 291 -2.31 -1.85 11.15
C ARG A 291 -3.01 -3.18 10.93
N SER A 292 -3.93 -3.23 9.98
CA SER A 292 -4.65 -4.45 9.61
C SER A 292 -3.74 -5.53 9.01
N ALA A 293 -2.52 -5.21 8.60
CA ALA A 293 -1.54 -6.18 8.14
C ALA A 293 -1.20 -7.25 9.20
N THR A 294 -1.27 -6.91 10.49
CA THR A 294 -1.07 -7.90 11.58
C THR A 294 -2.09 -9.02 11.58
N LEU A 295 -3.30 -8.77 11.06
CA LEU A 295 -4.34 -9.80 10.92
C LEU A 295 -3.99 -10.78 9.79
N ILE A 296 -3.37 -10.30 8.72
CA ILE A 296 -2.83 -11.14 7.64
C ILE A 296 -1.72 -12.04 8.19
N ASP A 297 -0.77 -11.46 8.92
CA ASP A 297 0.34 -12.23 9.53
C ASP A 297 -0.19 -13.33 10.45
N SER A 298 -1.17 -13.02 11.31
CA SER A 298 -1.79 -13.98 12.24
C SER A 298 -2.56 -15.08 11.50
N TYR A 299 -3.27 -14.74 10.43
CA TYR A 299 -4.03 -15.70 9.64
C TYR A 299 -3.11 -16.71 8.95
N PHE A 300 -2.00 -16.25 8.35
CA PHE A 300 -1.07 -17.14 7.66
C PHE A 300 -0.20 -17.95 8.62
N ALA A 301 0.19 -17.41 9.77
CA ALA A 301 0.89 -18.18 10.80
C ALA A 301 0.04 -19.36 11.28
N ALA A 302 -1.24 -19.14 11.57
CA ALA A 302 -2.16 -20.20 12.02
C ALA A 302 -2.41 -21.29 10.95
N ASN A 303 -2.39 -20.93 9.66
CA ASN A 303 -2.58 -21.91 8.58
C ASN A 303 -1.30 -22.71 8.26
N HIS A 304 -0.11 -22.17 8.52
CA HIS A 304 1.15 -22.90 8.39
C HIS A 304 1.28 -23.99 9.45
N ASP A 305 0.88 -23.72 10.69
CA ASP A 305 0.93 -24.71 11.78
C ASP A 305 -0.11 -25.84 11.60
N ALA A 306 -1.18 -25.60 10.85
CA ALA A 306 -2.22 -26.61 10.59
C ALA A 306 -1.85 -27.59 9.45
N THR A 307 -0.77 -27.36 8.72
CA THR A 307 -0.30 -28.18 7.58
C THR A 307 0.94 -29.03 7.92
N LEU A 308 1.47 -28.92 9.13
CA LEU A 308 2.52 -29.76 9.72
C LEU A 308 1.89 -30.83 10.63
#